data_da12c105b0a67d2c44edc3d0bd3ded66
#
_entry.id   da12c105b0a67d2c44edc3d0bd3ded66
#
_cell.length_a   1.000
_cell.length_b   1.000
_cell.length_c   1.000
_cell.angle_alpha   90.00
_cell.angle_beta   90.00
_cell.angle_gamma   90.00
#
_symmetry.space_group_name_H-M   'P 1'
#
loop_
_entity.id
_entity.type
_entity.pdbx_description
1 polymer ?
#
loop_
_entity_poly.entity_id
_entity_poly.type
_entity_poly.pdbx_seq_one_letter_code
_entity_poly.pdbx_strand_id
1 'polypeptide(L)'
;MKILIVEDDEMIADVISRGLSRAGYQCLCAYDGLEAAGLLEDHRYDLILLDIMLPGADGYELMRYIKDFGIPVIFITARTRLEDKVKGFRLGADDYIT
;
A
#
# COMPACT_ATOMS: atom_id res chain seq x y z
N MET A 1 12.46 -8.93 -5.55
CA MET A 1 11.69 -8.11 -4.59
C MET A 1 10.20 -8.39 -4.77
N LYS A 2 9.51 -8.64 -3.69
CA LYS A 2 8.08 -8.91 -3.69
C LYS A 2 7.32 -7.72 -3.12
N ILE A 3 6.37 -7.20 -3.90
CA ILE A 3 5.65 -5.97 -3.59
C ILE A 3 4.16 -6.26 -3.43
N LEU A 4 3.58 -5.78 -2.33
CA LEU A 4 2.13 -5.79 -2.13
C LEU A 4 1.57 -4.44 -2.53
N ILE A 5 0.60 -4.45 -3.44
CA ILE A 5 -0.10 -3.25 -3.90
C ILE A 5 -1.49 -3.28 -3.28
N VAL A 6 -1.81 -2.27 -2.47
CA VAL A 6 -3.11 -2.16 -1.81
C VAL A 6 -3.83 -0.96 -2.41
N GLU A 7 -4.76 -1.23 -3.31
CA GLU A 7 -5.48 -0.22 -4.10
C GLU A 7 -6.85 -0.75 -4.46
N ASP A 8 -7.91 0.00 -4.15
CA ASP A 8 -9.29 -0.43 -4.42
C ASP A 8 -9.69 -0.31 -5.89
N ASP A 9 -9.06 0.56 -6.65
CA ASP A 9 -9.30 0.68 -8.08
C ASP A 9 -8.50 -0.39 -8.82
N GLU A 10 -9.19 -1.39 -9.35
CA GLU A 10 -8.57 -2.52 -10.04
C GLU A 10 -7.76 -2.09 -11.26
N MET A 11 -8.20 -1.07 -11.97
CA MET A 11 -7.46 -0.55 -13.14
C MET A 11 -6.14 0.06 -12.72
N ILE A 12 -6.14 0.86 -11.67
CA ILE A 12 -4.92 1.50 -11.16
C ILE A 12 -3.97 0.44 -10.63
N ALA A 13 -4.47 -0.52 -9.84
CA ALA A 13 -3.67 -1.61 -9.33
C ALA A 13 -3.03 -2.41 -10.46
N ASP A 14 -3.79 -2.69 -11.52
CA ASP A 14 -3.28 -3.43 -12.67
C ASP A 14 -2.17 -2.68 -13.40
N VAL A 15 -2.34 -1.39 -13.64
CA VAL A 15 -1.33 -0.55 -14.28
C VAL A 15 -0.03 -0.54 -13.47
N ILE A 16 -0.13 -0.36 -12.16
CA ILE A 16 1.04 -0.37 -11.27
C ILE A 16 1.72 -1.74 -11.31
N SER A 17 0.94 -2.81 -11.17
CA SER A 17 1.44 -4.18 -11.16
C SER A 17 2.18 -4.54 -12.45
N ARG A 18 1.61 -4.18 -13.59
CA ARG A 18 2.24 -4.43 -14.89
C ARG A 18 3.56 -3.68 -15.05
N GLY A 19 3.58 -2.41 -14.66
CA GLY A 19 4.80 -1.60 -14.73
C GLY A 19 5.92 -2.17 -13.88
N LEU A 20 5.61 -2.56 -12.65
CA LEU A 20 6.59 -3.13 -11.74
C LEU A 20 7.03 -4.53 -12.16
N SER A 21 6.10 -5.33 -12.69
CA SER A 21 6.44 -6.67 -13.19
C SER A 21 7.40 -6.60 -14.36
N ARG A 22 7.24 -5.63 -15.25
CA ARG A 22 8.17 -5.41 -16.35
C ARG A 22 9.57 -5.05 -15.86
N ALA A 23 9.67 -4.40 -14.71
CA ALA A 23 10.94 -4.06 -14.08
C ALA A 23 11.56 -5.24 -13.31
N GLY A 24 10.90 -6.39 -13.26
CA GLY A 24 11.41 -7.59 -12.63
C GLY A 24 10.92 -7.84 -11.21
N TYR A 25 9.96 -7.06 -10.72
CA TYR A 25 9.40 -7.26 -9.38
C TYR A 25 8.22 -8.22 -9.41
N GLN A 26 8.06 -8.98 -8.33
CA GLN A 26 6.86 -9.80 -8.13
C GLN A 26 5.81 -8.95 -7.41
N CYS A 27 4.59 -8.90 -7.94
CA CYS A 27 3.53 -8.08 -7.37
C CYS A 27 2.29 -8.91 -7.04
N LEU A 28 1.70 -8.64 -5.89
CA LEU A 28 0.37 -9.12 -5.52
C LEU A 28 -0.50 -7.90 -5.23
N CYS A 29 -1.77 -7.98 -5.58
CA CYS A 29 -2.70 -6.88 -5.37
C CYS A 29 -3.75 -7.26 -4.33
N ALA A 30 -4.03 -6.34 -3.42
CA ALA A 30 -5.16 -6.39 -2.51
C ALA A 30 -6.05 -5.19 -2.80
N TYR A 31 -7.35 -5.42 -2.85
CA TYR A 31 -8.30 -4.38 -3.24
C TYR A 31 -9.02 -3.74 -2.07
N ASP A 32 -8.78 -4.25 -0.87
CA ASP A 32 -9.26 -3.67 0.37
C ASP A 32 -8.35 -4.03 1.53
N GLY A 33 -8.61 -3.44 2.70
CA GLY A 33 -7.76 -3.64 3.87
C GLY A 33 -7.80 -5.05 4.43
N LEU A 34 -8.95 -5.71 4.37
CA LEU A 34 -9.09 -7.08 4.88
C LEU A 34 -8.30 -8.07 4.02
N GLU A 35 -8.38 -7.91 2.71
CA GLU A 35 -7.62 -8.75 1.78
C GLU A 35 -6.11 -8.53 1.99
N ALA A 36 -5.69 -7.27 2.16
CA ALA A 36 -4.30 -6.94 2.42
C ALA A 36 -3.81 -7.58 3.73
N ALA A 37 -4.60 -7.51 4.79
CA ALA A 37 -4.24 -8.12 6.07
C ALA A 37 -4.06 -9.63 5.93
N GLY A 38 -4.95 -10.29 5.21
CA GLY A 38 -4.84 -11.73 4.95
C GLY A 38 -3.58 -12.09 4.18
N LEU A 39 -3.24 -11.33 3.14
CA LEU A 39 -2.05 -11.56 2.36
C LEU A 39 -0.77 -11.33 3.17
N LEU A 40 -0.78 -10.34 4.06
CA LEU A 40 0.37 -10.06 4.93
C LEU A 40 0.63 -11.18 5.92
N GLU A 41 -0.39 -11.91 6.35
CA GLU A 41 -0.22 -13.06 7.23
C GLU A 41 0.34 -14.28 6.51
N ASP A 42 0.03 -14.43 5.22
CA ASP A 42 0.38 -15.62 4.44
C ASP A 42 1.72 -15.53 3.72
N HIS A 43 2.19 -14.31 3.45
CA HIS A 43 3.38 -14.06 2.64
C HIS A 43 4.25 -12.98 3.22
N ARG A 44 5.52 -12.99 2.83
CA ARG A 44 6.46 -11.91 3.14
C ARG A 44 6.57 -10.97 1.96
N TYR A 45 6.66 -9.66 2.25
CA TYR A 45 6.81 -8.62 1.24
C TYR A 45 8.01 -7.74 1.58
N ASP A 46 8.65 -7.22 0.54
CA ASP A 46 9.78 -6.30 0.68
C ASP A 46 9.35 -4.85 0.67
N LEU A 47 8.18 -4.57 0.12
CA LEU A 47 7.63 -3.23 0.00
C LEU A 47 6.11 -3.29 -0.10
N ILE A 48 5.44 -2.30 0.47
CA ILE A 48 3.99 -2.15 0.34
C ILE A 48 3.70 -0.79 -0.30
N LEU A 49 2.93 -0.80 -1.38
CA LEU A 49 2.36 0.41 -1.97
C LEU A 49 0.91 0.49 -1.50
N LEU A 50 0.58 1.51 -0.74
CA LEU A 50 -0.69 1.60 -0.04
C LEU A 50 -1.46 2.86 -0.41
N ASP A 51 -2.69 2.66 -0.91
CA ASP A 51 -3.65 3.77 -1.05
C ASP A 51 -4.28 4.04 0.30
N ILE A 52 -4.22 5.29 0.76
CA ILE A 52 -4.79 5.68 2.05
C ILE A 52 -6.31 5.82 2.03
N MET A 53 -6.92 5.76 0.84
CA MET A 53 -8.36 5.92 0.65
C MET A 53 -9.06 4.59 0.36
N LEU A 54 -8.84 3.60 1.23
CA LEU A 54 -9.43 2.28 1.03
C LEU A 54 -10.83 2.18 1.63
N PRO A 55 -11.75 1.48 0.96
CA PRO A 55 -13.05 1.18 1.55
C PRO A 55 -12.90 0.16 2.68
N GLY A 56 -13.80 0.20 3.65
CA GLY A 56 -13.84 -0.73 4.77
C GLY A 56 -12.86 -0.35 5.88
N ALA A 57 -11.66 -0.87 5.85
CA ALA A 57 -10.58 -0.44 6.72
C ALA A 57 -9.80 0.65 5.98
N ASP A 58 -9.69 1.85 6.53
CA ASP A 58 -8.97 2.92 5.85
C ASP A 58 -7.45 2.65 5.83
N GLY A 59 -6.75 3.38 4.95
CA GLY A 59 -5.32 3.18 4.78
C GLY A 59 -4.52 3.48 6.03
N TYR A 60 -4.99 4.37 6.89
CA TYR A 60 -4.30 4.71 8.14
C TYR A 60 -4.42 3.59 9.17
N GLU A 61 -5.57 2.93 9.26
CA GLU A 61 -5.74 1.78 10.13
C GLU A 61 -4.86 0.62 9.67
N LEU A 62 -4.84 0.37 8.39
CA LEU A 62 -3.99 -0.66 7.81
C LEU A 62 -2.51 -0.36 8.04
N MET A 63 -2.10 0.92 7.96
CA MET A 63 -0.74 1.34 8.24
C MET A 63 -0.32 0.99 9.67
N ARG A 64 -1.20 1.17 10.64
CA ARG A 64 -0.91 0.81 12.03
C ARG A 64 -0.67 -0.69 12.17
N TYR A 65 -1.44 -1.50 11.47
CA TYR A 65 -1.30 -2.94 11.44
C TYR A 65 0.03 -3.35 10.80
N ILE A 66 0.35 -2.76 9.65
CA ILE A 66 1.57 -3.06 8.89
C ILE A 66 2.83 -2.71 9.65
N LYS A 67 2.79 -1.71 10.51
CA LYS A 67 3.95 -1.25 11.27
C LYS A 67 4.66 -2.39 12.00
N ASP A 68 3.90 -3.33 12.52
CA ASP A 68 4.45 -4.44 13.29
C ASP A 68 5.21 -5.45 12.42
N PHE A 69 5.03 -5.41 11.11
CA PHE A 69 5.74 -6.29 10.19
C PHE A 69 7.12 -5.78 9.78
N GLY A 70 7.42 -4.51 10.04
CA GLY A 70 8.72 -3.93 9.69
C GLY A 70 8.96 -3.77 8.20
N ILE A 71 7.91 -3.70 7.40
CA ILE A 71 8.01 -3.59 5.93
C ILE A 71 7.92 -2.12 5.53
N PRO A 72 8.83 -1.63 4.65
CA PRO A 72 8.72 -0.26 4.12
C PRO A 72 7.40 -0.04 3.40
N VAL A 73 6.78 1.12 3.60
CA VAL A 73 5.52 1.49 3.00
C VAL A 73 5.64 2.82 2.27
N ILE A 74 5.14 2.84 1.03
CA ILE A 74 5.01 4.06 0.25
C ILE A 74 3.52 4.32 0.07
N PHE A 75 3.03 5.46 0.51
CA PHE A 75 1.65 5.84 0.28
C PHE A 75 1.45 6.31 -1.16
N ILE A 76 0.39 5.80 -1.77
CA ILE A 76 -0.06 6.22 -3.10
C ILE A 76 -1.46 6.81 -2.93
N THR A 77 -1.67 8.03 -3.41
CA THR A 77 -2.97 8.67 -3.29
C THR A 77 -3.14 9.80 -4.29
N ALA A 78 -4.39 10.05 -4.67
CA ALA A 78 -4.75 11.22 -5.45
C ALA A 78 -4.90 12.48 -4.58
N ARG A 79 -4.83 12.34 -3.25
CA ARG A 79 -4.92 13.49 -2.34
C ARG A 79 -3.64 14.32 -2.40
N THR A 80 -3.82 15.64 -2.45
CA THR A 80 -2.71 16.58 -2.47
C THR A 80 -2.64 17.43 -1.21
N ARG A 81 -3.55 17.22 -0.26
CA ARG A 81 -3.60 18.00 0.97
C ARG A 81 -2.39 17.72 1.85
N LEU A 82 -1.78 18.79 2.33
CA LEU A 82 -0.64 18.69 3.22
C LEU A 82 -0.95 17.90 4.50
N GLU A 83 -2.16 18.07 5.02
CA GLU A 83 -2.63 17.35 6.21
C GLU A 83 -2.54 15.83 6.05
N ASP A 84 -2.97 15.33 4.90
CA ASP A 84 -2.92 13.90 4.62
C ASP A 84 -1.49 13.39 4.52
N LYS A 85 -0.61 14.18 3.93
CA LYS A 85 0.81 13.84 3.83
C LYS A 85 1.47 13.78 5.20
N VAL A 86 1.20 14.76 6.05
CA VAL A 86 1.73 14.81 7.41
C VAL A 86 1.23 13.62 8.23
N LYS A 87 -0.06 13.31 8.11
CA LYS A 87 -0.65 12.17 8.80
C LYS A 87 -0.02 10.85 8.35
N GLY A 88 0.24 10.69 7.05
CA GLY A 88 0.92 9.51 6.52
C GLY A 88 2.30 9.32 7.13
N PHE A 89 3.10 10.37 7.18
CA PHE A 89 4.44 10.31 7.77
C PHE A 89 4.40 10.01 9.27
N ARG A 90 3.44 10.59 9.99
CA ARG A 90 3.28 10.32 11.43
C ARG A 90 2.95 8.86 11.71
N LEU A 91 2.29 8.18 10.80
CA LEU A 91 1.98 6.76 10.92
C LEU A 91 3.13 5.85 10.49
N GLY A 92 4.23 6.43 10.04
CA GLY A 92 5.45 5.70 9.75
C GLY A 92 5.61 5.26 8.30
N ALA A 93 4.95 5.92 7.36
CA ALA A 93 5.22 5.69 5.95
C ALA A 93 6.62 6.18 5.60
N ASP A 94 7.34 5.40 4.80
CA ASP A 94 8.71 5.74 4.39
C ASP A 94 8.74 6.79 3.29
N ASP A 95 7.66 6.88 2.51
CA ASP A 95 7.55 7.86 1.44
C ASP A 95 6.07 8.14 1.15
N TYR A 96 5.81 9.18 0.35
CA TYR A 96 4.46 9.62 0.04
C TYR A 96 4.37 10.09 -1.42
N ILE A 97 3.55 9.39 -2.21
CA ILE A 97 3.35 9.67 -3.64
C ILE A 97 1.90 10.10 -3.87
N THR A 98 1.72 11.21 -4.53
CA THR A 98 0.39 11.71 -4.92
C THR A 98 0.14 11.51 -6.41
#